data_6d50f250730a8e59357e0c026208cba5
#
_entry.id   6d50f250730a8e59357e0c026208cba5
#
_cell.length_a   1.000
_cell.length_b   1.000
_cell.length_c   1.000
_cell.angle_alpha   90.00
_cell.angle_beta   90.00
_cell.angle_gamma   90.00
#
_symmetry.space_group_name_H-M   'P 1'
#
loop_
_entity.id
_entity.type
_entity.pdbx_description
1 polymer ?
#
loop_
_entity_poly.entity_id
_entity_poly.type
_entity_poly.pdbx_seq_one_letter_code
_entity_poly.pdbx_strand_id
1 'polypeptide(L)'
;LKFKVGPKSFYQTNTEQAYHLYCVAREFANLTGKELVYDLYTGTGTIANFVAHKAKKVIGIEYVPEAIEDAKVNSQVNNIENTLFYAGDMKDILTDDFITQHGRPDVIITDPPRAGMHPDVIQVILNAAPGRIVYVSCNPATQARDLQLMDDYYKVGAVQPVDMFPHTPHVENVVLLEKRSDADIKQKLKERKEREQAIAEAKAAKEAEALAKAEAQAEDLTEEEQK
;
A
#
# COMPACT_ATOMS: atom_id res chain seq x y z
N LEU A 1 -4.94 -13.69 -21.71
CA LEU A 1 -6.01 -12.71 -21.58
C LEU A 1 -5.91 -11.65 -22.67
N LYS A 2 -7.04 -11.10 -23.08
CA LYS A 2 -7.14 -9.97 -24.02
C LYS A 2 -7.62 -8.75 -23.24
N PHE A 3 -7.04 -7.57 -23.51
CA PHE A 3 -7.43 -6.34 -22.83
C PHE A 3 -7.79 -5.25 -23.83
N LYS A 4 -8.94 -4.63 -23.60
CA LYS A 4 -9.31 -3.35 -24.18
C LYS A 4 -8.72 -2.26 -23.29
N VAL A 5 -8.04 -1.29 -23.90
CA VAL A 5 -7.42 -0.16 -23.20
C VAL A 5 -7.91 1.12 -23.82
N GLY A 6 -8.60 1.95 -23.06
CA GLY A 6 -9.07 3.25 -23.49
C GLY A 6 -7.92 4.28 -23.54
N PRO A 7 -8.10 5.41 -24.25
CA PRO A 7 -7.04 6.41 -24.44
C PRO A 7 -6.61 7.13 -23.15
N LYS A 8 -7.39 7.03 -22.08
CA LYS A 8 -7.12 7.60 -20.76
C LYS A 8 -6.62 6.57 -19.74
N SER A 9 -6.56 5.29 -20.13
CA SER A 9 -6.20 4.21 -19.23
C SER A 9 -4.71 3.88 -19.35
N PHE A 10 -4.05 3.66 -18.21
CA PHE A 10 -2.69 3.17 -18.20
C PHE A 10 -2.64 1.69 -18.61
N TYR A 11 -1.63 1.32 -19.37
CA TYR A 11 -1.33 -0.05 -19.74
C TYR A 11 0.18 -0.27 -19.84
N GLN A 12 0.66 -1.41 -19.31
CA GLN A 12 2.07 -1.79 -19.38
C GLN A 12 2.48 -2.11 -20.82
N THR A 13 3.33 -1.28 -21.41
CA THR A 13 3.72 -1.40 -22.81
C THR A 13 4.66 -2.58 -23.09
N ASN A 14 5.46 -2.99 -22.10
CA ASN A 14 6.26 -4.22 -22.18
C ASN A 14 5.42 -5.41 -21.68
N THR A 15 4.67 -6.00 -22.59
CA THR A 15 3.69 -7.06 -22.27
C THR A 15 4.32 -8.35 -21.76
N GLU A 16 5.55 -8.66 -22.16
CA GLU A 16 6.28 -9.84 -21.69
C GLU A 16 6.71 -9.67 -20.24
N GLN A 17 7.33 -8.54 -19.91
CA GLN A 17 7.71 -8.24 -18.53
C GLN A 17 6.49 -7.99 -17.63
N ALA A 18 5.42 -7.40 -18.16
CA ALA A 18 4.15 -7.29 -17.43
C ALA A 18 3.58 -8.66 -17.04
N TYR A 19 3.69 -9.66 -17.93
CA TYR A 19 3.29 -11.02 -17.60
C TYR A 19 4.12 -11.59 -16.45
N HIS A 20 5.43 -11.38 -16.44
CA HIS A 20 6.30 -11.79 -15.34
C HIS A 20 5.94 -11.08 -14.03
N LEU A 21 5.72 -9.77 -14.07
CA LEU A 21 5.27 -8.98 -12.91
C LEU A 21 3.99 -9.54 -12.30
N TYR A 22 2.99 -9.81 -13.14
CA TYR A 22 1.72 -10.38 -12.68
C TYR A 22 1.84 -11.82 -12.19
N CYS A 23 2.76 -12.62 -12.74
CA CYS A 23 3.07 -13.94 -12.21
C CYS A 23 3.64 -13.85 -10.79
N VAL A 24 4.58 -12.93 -10.53
CA VAL A 24 5.12 -12.69 -9.18
C VAL A 24 4.01 -12.23 -8.22
N ALA A 25 3.19 -11.26 -8.63
CA ALA A 25 2.08 -10.80 -7.80
C ALA A 25 1.10 -11.93 -7.45
N ARG A 26 0.75 -12.79 -8.42
CA ARG A 26 -0.12 -13.94 -8.21
C ARG A 26 0.52 -15.02 -7.32
N GLU A 27 1.83 -15.25 -7.45
CA GLU A 27 2.57 -16.18 -6.61
C GLU A 27 2.58 -15.68 -5.15
N PHE A 28 2.87 -14.41 -4.93
CA PHE A 28 2.86 -13.81 -3.59
C PHE A 28 1.46 -13.78 -2.98
N ALA A 29 0.42 -13.60 -3.79
CA ALA A 29 -0.97 -13.71 -3.35
C ALA A 29 -1.31 -15.12 -2.85
N ASN A 30 -0.64 -16.17 -3.36
CA ASN A 30 -0.78 -17.59 -2.96
C ASN A 30 -2.25 -18.03 -2.85
N LEU A 31 -3.01 -17.81 -3.93
CA LEU A 31 -4.44 -18.07 -4.00
C LEU A 31 -4.74 -19.56 -4.24
N THR A 32 -5.75 -20.07 -3.53
CA THR A 32 -6.18 -21.48 -3.56
C THR A 32 -7.57 -21.69 -4.20
N GLY A 33 -8.22 -20.62 -4.63
CA GLY A 33 -9.60 -20.61 -5.15
C GLY A 33 -10.65 -20.30 -4.08
N LYS A 34 -10.25 -20.04 -2.84
CA LYS A 34 -11.17 -19.77 -1.72
C LYS A 34 -11.15 -18.31 -1.26
N GLU A 35 -10.15 -17.56 -1.65
CA GLU A 35 -9.88 -16.22 -1.17
C GLU A 35 -10.76 -15.18 -1.83
N LEU A 36 -11.23 -14.23 -1.03
CA LEU A 36 -11.73 -12.93 -1.47
C LEU A 36 -10.55 -11.98 -1.62
N VAL A 37 -10.32 -11.50 -2.83
CA VAL A 37 -9.22 -10.60 -3.18
C VAL A 37 -9.77 -9.21 -3.45
N TYR A 38 -9.15 -8.17 -2.87
CA TYR A 38 -9.37 -6.80 -3.29
C TYR A 38 -8.15 -6.32 -4.09
N ASP A 39 -8.40 -5.77 -5.28
CA ASP A 39 -7.39 -5.20 -6.17
C ASP A 39 -7.55 -3.68 -6.18
N LEU A 40 -6.69 -2.98 -5.44
CA LEU A 40 -6.72 -1.53 -5.29
C LEU A 40 -5.85 -0.87 -6.36
N TYR A 41 -6.34 0.24 -6.91
CA TYR A 41 -5.78 0.88 -8.10
C TYR A 41 -5.83 -0.06 -9.31
N THR A 42 -6.97 -0.74 -9.47
CA THR A 42 -7.13 -1.84 -10.44
C THR A 42 -6.98 -1.43 -11.90
N GLY A 43 -7.06 -0.13 -12.20
CA GLY A 43 -7.00 0.40 -13.56
C GLY A 43 -8.04 -0.26 -14.47
N THR A 44 -7.61 -0.80 -15.59
CA THR A 44 -8.46 -1.56 -16.53
C THR A 44 -8.72 -3.01 -16.11
N GLY A 45 -8.49 -3.32 -14.82
CA GLY A 45 -8.72 -4.65 -14.26
C GLY A 45 -7.67 -5.69 -14.66
N THR A 46 -6.45 -5.27 -14.96
CA THR A 46 -5.44 -6.19 -15.51
C THR A 46 -5.03 -7.23 -14.48
N ILE A 47 -4.63 -6.82 -13.27
CA ILE A 47 -4.24 -7.75 -12.21
C ILE A 47 -5.46 -8.52 -11.72
N ALA A 48 -6.60 -7.84 -11.48
CA ALA A 48 -7.84 -8.47 -11.06
C ALA A 48 -8.22 -9.65 -11.97
N ASN A 49 -8.26 -9.43 -13.28
CA ASN A 49 -8.58 -10.48 -14.25
C ASN A 49 -7.50 -11.57 -14.32
N PHE A 50 -6.22 -11.20 -14.14
CA PHE A 50 -5.13 -12.16 -14.19
C PHE A 50 -5.17 -13.17 -13.02
N VAL A 51 -5.60 -12.73 -11.84
CA VAL A 51 -5.66 -13.58 -10.64
C VAL A 51 -7.02 -14.25 -10.44
N ALA A 52 -8.06 -13.82 -11.15
CA ALA A 52 -9.45 -14.23 -10.93
C ALA A 52 -9.65 -15.75 -10.96
N HIS A 53 -8.97 -16.47 -11.89
CA HIS A 53 -9.09 -17.93 -12.03
C HIS A 53 -8.53 -18.71 -10.82
N LYS A 54 -7.79 -18.05 -9.93
CA LYS A 54 -7.23 -18.62 -8.70
C LYS A 54 -7.91 -18.09 -7.43
N ALA A 55 -8.88 -17.17 -7.56
CA ALA A 55 -9.60 -16.57 -6.45
C ALA A 55 -11.06 -17.05 -6.42
N LYS A 56 -11.69 -17.04 -5.26
CA LYS A 56 -13.14 -17.19 -5.12
C LYS A 56 -13.86 -16.01 -5.76
N LYS A 57 -13.37 -14.81 -5.50
CA LYS A 57 -13.91 -13.55 -6.01
C LYS A 57 -12.83 -12.47 -5.97
N VAL A 58 -12.83 -11.58 -6.95
CA VAL A 58 -11.97 -10.39 -6.97
C VAL A 58 -12.83 -9.14 -7.02
N ILE A 59 -12.50 -8.15 -6.20
CA ILE A 59 -13.14 -6.83 -6.21
C ILE A 59 -12.08 -5.80 -6.55
N GLY A 60 -12.21 -5.16 -7.71
CA GLY A 60 -11.35 -4.08 -8.17
C GLY A 60 -11.91 -2.71 -7.80
N ILE A 61 -11.07 -1.83 -7.29
CA ILE A 61 -11.42 -0.44 -6.95
C ILE A 61 -10.46 0.51 -7.68
N GLU A 62 -11.00 1.50 -8.36
CA GLU A 62 -10.25 2.47 -9.14
C GLU A 62 -10.94 3.83 -9.11
N TYR A 63 -10.14 4.90 -9.01
CA TYR A 63 -10.66 6.26 -8.98
C TYR A 63 -11.28 6.70 -10.31
N VAL A 64 -10.73 6.24 -11.45
CA VAL A 64 -11.12 6.65 -12.81
C VAL A 64 -12.30 5.81 -13.31
N PRO A 65 -13.52 6.38 -13.47
CA PRO A 65 -14.70 5.61 -13.90
C PRO A 65 -14.53 4.96 -15.26
N GLU A 66 -13.87 5.62 -16.23
CA GLU A 66 -13.65 5.08 -17.57
C GLU A 66 -12.77 3.82 -17.54
N ALA A 67 -11.80 3.75 -16.64
CA ALA A 67 -10.97 2.56 -16.45
C ALA A 67 -11.80 1.40 -15.88
N ILE A 68 -12.75 1.67 -14.99
CA ILE A 68 -13.68 0.66 -14.47
C ILE A 68 -14.60 0.10 -15.57
N GLU A 69 -15.09 0.93 -16.48
CA GLU A 69 -15.87 0.43 -17.62
C GLU A 69 -15.02 -0.48 -18.52
N ASP A 70 -13.76 -0.11 -18.78
CA ASP A 70 -12.82 -0.98 -19.50
C ASP A 70 -12.56 -2.28 -18.72
N ALA A 71 -12.42 -2.24 -17.39
CA ALA A 71 -12.22 -3.41 -16.55
C ALA A 71 -13.38 -4.41 -16.65
N LYS A 72 -14.62 -3.93 -16.63
CA LYS A 72 -15.83 -4.74 -16.82
C LYS A 72 -15.85 -5.40 -18.21
N VAL A 73 -15.54 -4.64 -19.26
CA VAL A 73 -15.43 -5.17 -20.63
C VAL A 73 -14.33 -6.22 -20.70
N ASN A 74 -13.18 -5.99 -20.06
CA ASN A 74 -12.06 -6.93 -20.05
C ASN A 74 -12.41 -8.25 -19.36
N SER A 75 -13.21 -8.23 -18.29
CA SER A 75 -13.72 -9.45 -17.67
C SER A 75 -14.64 -10.22 -18.64
N GLN A 76 -15.57 -9.53 -19.31
CA GLN A 76 -16.51 -10.14 -20.26
C GLN A 76 -15.78 -10.78 -21.45
N VAL A 77 -14.81 -10.07 -22.06
CA VAL A 77 -14.03 -10.56 -23.19
C VAL A 77 -13.23 -11.82 -22.86
N ASN A 78 -12.83 -11.97 -21.58
CA ASN A 78 -12.08 -13.12 -21.09
C ASN A 78 -12.95 -14.18 -20.41
N ASN A 79 -14.29 -14.05 -20.45
CA ASN A 79 -15.25 -14.94 -19.80
C ASN A 79 -14.97 -15.12 -18.29
N ILE A 80 -14.64 -14.03 -17.60
CA ILE A 80 -14.37 -14.00 -16.16
C ILE A 80 -15.62 -13.47 -15.48
N GLU A 81 -16.24 -14.27 -14.61
CA GLU A 81 -17.53 -13.97 -13.97
C GLU A 81 -17.42 -13.65 -12.48
N ASN A 82 -16.26 -13.90 -11.88
CA ASN A 82 -16.02 -13.74 -10.44
C ASN A 82 -15.32 -12.43 -10.07
N THR A 83 -15.42 -11.42 -10.93
CA THR A 83 -14.89 -10.07 -10.69
C THR A 83 -16.03 -9.06 -10.51
N LEU A 84 -15.82 -8.08 -9.63
CA LEU A 84 -16.65 -6.88 -9.48
C LEU A 84 -15.75 -5.65 -9.48
N PHE A 85 -16.26 -4.54 -10.02
CA PHE A 85 -15.48 -3.30 -10.13
C PHE A 85 -16.28 -2.09 -9.65
N TYR A 86 -15.61 -1.23 -8.88
CA TYR A 86 -16.18 -0.03 -8.27
C TYR A 86 -15.32 1.19 -8.60
N ALA A 87 -15.97 2.24 -9.08
CA ALA A 87 -15.32 3.52 -9.35
C ALA A 87 -15.43 4.45 -8.16
N GLY A 88 -14.32 5.00 -7.69
CA GLY A 88 -14.25 6.01 -6.63
C GLY A 88 -12.95 5.97 -5.85
N ASP A 89 -12.80 6.89 -4.89
CA ASP A 89 -11.65 6.95 -4.01
C ASP A 89 -11.67 5.73 -3.04
N MET A 90 -10.55 5.04 -2.91
CA MET A 90 -10.44 3.84 -2.07
C MET A 90 -10.82 4.11 -0.61
N LYS A 91 -10.45 5.28 -0.08
CA LYS A 91 -10.79 5.67 1.31
C LYS A 91 -12.31 5.83 1.52
N ASP A 92 -13.04 6.24 0.47
CA ASP A 92 -14.48 6.47 0.54
C ASP A 92 -15.28 5.20 0.24
N ILE A 93 -14.71 4.27 -0.54
CA ILE A 93 -15.35 2.99 -0.90
C ILE A 93 -15.06 1.94 0.17
N LEU A 94 -13.80 1.76 0.60
CA LEU A 94 -13.39 0.67 1.48
C LEU A 94 -13.80 0.96 2.95
N THR A 95 -15.08 1.16 3.17
CA THR A 95 -15.71 1.40 4.46
C THR A 95 -16.10 0.10 5.17
N ASP A 96 -16.44 0.19 6.46
CA ASP A 96 -16.96 -0.97 7.21
C ASP A 96 -18.28 -1.51 6.60
N ASP A 97 -19.13 -0.64 6.05
CA ASP A 97 -20.35 -1.05 5.34
C ASP A 97 -20.02 -1.83 4.07
N PHE A 98 -19.02 -1.36 3.30
CA PHE A 98 -18.56 -2.08 2.11
C PHE A 98 -18.00 -3.45 2.46
N ILE A 99 -17.19 -3.54 3.52
CA ILE A 99 -16.65 -4.80 4.02
C ILE A 99 -17.77 -5.73 4.53
N THR A 100 -18.80 -5.18 5.18
CA THR A 100 -19.96 -5.94 5.64
C THR A 100 -20.75 -6.51 4.46
N GLN A 101 -20.94 -5.72 3.40
CA GLN A 101 -21.69 -6.13 2.21
C GLN A 101 -20.94 -7.16 1.36
N HIS A 102 -19.62 -6.98 1.18
CA HIS A 102 -18.82 -7.76 0.23
C HIS A 102 -17.95 -8.85 0.86
N GLY A 103 -17.74 -8.77 2.16
CA GLY A 103 -16.84 -9.61 2.92
C GLY A 103 -15.46 -8.96 3.16
N ARG A 104 -14.81 -9.36 4.24
CA ARG A 104 -13.45 -8.94 4.56
C ARG A 104 -12.47 -9.61 3.60
N PRO A 105 -11.55 -8.88 2.96
CA PRO A 105 -10.59 -9.48 2.04
C PRO A 105 -9.62 -10.41 2.77
N ASP A 106 -9.33 -11.55 2.17
CA ASP A 106 -8.25 -12.45 2.60
C ASP A 106 -6.90 -11.92 2.11
N VAL A 107 -6.90 -11.35 0.90
CA VAL A 107 -5.73 -10.77 0.24
C VAL A 107 -6.09 -9.42 -0.37
N ILE A 108 -5.20 -8.44 -0.19
CA ILE A 108 -5.22 -7.19 -0.96
C ILE A 108 -4.02 -7.19 -1.90
N ILE A 109 -4.26 -6.88 -3.18
CA ILE A 109 -3.22 -6.53 -4.14
C ILE A 109 -3.34 -5.03 -4.38
N THR A 110 -2.24 -4.31 -4.41
CA THR A 110 -2.23 -2.87 -4.63
C THR A 110 -1.10 -2.46 -5.56
N ASP A 111 -1.41 -1.63 -6.55
CA ASP A 111 -0.45 -1.08 -7.52
C ASP A 111 -0.67 0.44 -7.65
N PRO A 112 -0.29 1.21 -6.60
CA PRO A 112 -0.55 2.64 -6.56
C PRO A 112 0.34 3.43 -7.51
N PRO A 113 0.01 4.70 -7.80
CA PRO A 113 0.83 5.58 -8.60
C PRO A 113 2.20 5.82 -7.96
N ARG A 114 3.14 6.41 -8.72
CA ARG A 114 4.53 6.63 -8.34
C ARG A 114 4.72 7.37 -7.00
N ALA A 115 3.74 8.15 -6.56
CA ALA A 115 3.74 8.83 -5.27
C ALA A 115 3.52 7.88 -4.07
N GLY A 116 3.17 6.62 -4.30
CA GLY A 116 2.73 5.68 -3.29
C GLY A 116 1.28 5.89 -2.87
N MET A 117 0.87 5.26 -1.79
CA MET A 117 -0.47 5.37 -1.23
C MET A 117 -0.62 6.61 -0.34
N HIS A 118 -1.83 7.18 -0.33
CA HIS A 118 -2.18 8.19 0.68
C HIS A 118 -2.28 7.53 2.06
N PRO A 119 -1.90 8.20 3.16
CA PRO A 119 -2.02 7.64 4.51
C PRO A 119 -3.43 7.11 4.85
N ASP A 120 -4.48 7.80 4.39
CA ASP A 120 -5.87 7.37 4.61
C ASP A 120 -6.18 6.04 3.92
N VAL A 121 -5.61 5.79 2.73
CA VAL A 121 -5.75 4.50 2.04
C VAL A 121 -5.03 3.40 2.81
N ILE A 122 -3.84 3.69 3.35
CA ILE A 122 -3.13 2.75 4.23
C ILE A 122 -4.00 2.43 5.45
N GLN A 123 -4.62 3.43 6.06
CA GLN A 123 -5.47 3.23 7.23
C GLN A 123 -6.68 2.34 6.91
N VAL A 124 -7.37 2.52 5.78
CA VAL A 124 -8.50 1.65 5.41
C VAL A 124 -8.04 0.23 5.08
N ILE A 125 -6.84 0.04 4.52
CA ILE A 125 -6.23 -1.29 4.35
C ILE A 125 -5.98 -1.96 5.71
N LEU A 126 -5.41 -1.23 6.67
CA LEU A 126 -5.18 -1.73 8.03
C LEU A 126 -6.49 -2.10 8.73
N ASN A 127 -7.57 -1.32 8.56
CA ASN A 127 -8.90 -1.62 9.09
C ASN A 127 -9.53 -2.86 8.42
N ALA A 128 -9.34 -3.02 7.10
CA ALA A 128 -9.74 -4.22 6.38
C ALA A 128 -8.99 -5.46 6.86
N ALA A 129 -7.77 -5.29 7.37
CA ALA A 129 -6.95 -6.29 8.04
C ALA A 129 -6.80 -7.63 7.27
N PRO A 130 -6.46 -7.63 5.96
CA PRO A 130 -6.26 -8.85 5.20
C PRO A 130 -5.15 -9.71 5.80
N GLY A 131 -5.21 -11.03 5.58
CA GLY A 131 -4.13 -11.92 5.99
C GLY A 131 -2.82 -11.66 5.23
N ARG A 132 -2.94 -11.10 4.00
CA ARG A 132 -1.82 -10.86 3.09
C ARG A 132 -2.03 -9.62 2.25
N ILE A 133 -0.95 -8.87 1.99
CA ILE A 133 -0.95 -7.75 1.05
C ILE A 133 0.17 -7.99 0.05
N VAL A 134 -0.13 -7.84 -1.24
CA VAL A 134 0.85 -7.84 -2.32
C VAL A 134 0.94 -6.42 -2.84
N TYR A 135 2.08 -5.78 -2.61
CA TYR A 135 2.31 -4.39 -3.00
C TYR A 135 3.24 -4.33 -4.21
N VAL A 136 2.70 -3.97 -5.37
CA VAL A 136 3.43 -3.68 -6.60
C VAL A 136 3.73 -2.19 -6.65
N SER A 137 4.94 -1.78 -7.01
CA SER A 137 5.31 -0.37 -7.07
C SER A 137 6.44 -0.09 -8.06
N CYS A 138 6.27 0.95 -8.85
CA CYS A 138 7.33 1.49 -9.72
C CYS A 138 8.31 2.43 -8.98
N ASN A 139 8.15 2.63 -7.66
CA ASN A 139 9.02 3.48 -6.86
C ASN A 139 9.31 2.85 -5.48
N PRO A 140 10.44 2.14 -5.34
CA PRO A 140 10.81 1.48 -4.08
C PRO A 140 10.93 2.44 -2.88
N ALA A 141 11.24 3.72 -3.10
CA ALA A 141 11.38 4.68 -2.01
C ALA A 141 10.03 5.04 -1.39
N THR A 142 9.00 5.32 -2.20
CA THR A 142 7.64 5.56 -1.70
C THR A 142 7.01 4.28 -1.15
N GLN A 143 7.31 3.13 -1.74
CA GLN A 143 6.91 1.84 -1.21
C GLN A 143 7.49 1.62 0.20
N ALA A 144 8.79 1.85 0.42
CA ALA A 144 9.41 1.70 1.72
C ALA A 144 8.79 2.62 2.79
N ARG A 145 8.44 3.86 2.42
CA ARG A 145 7.70 4.78 3.30
C ARG A 145 6.34 4.19 3.70
N ASP A 146 5.59 3.68 2.75
CA ASP A 146 4.27 3.12 3.00
C ASP A 146 4.36 1.83 3.84
N LEU A 147 5.36 0.99 3.59
CA LEU A 147 5.65 -0.20 4.39
C LEU A 147 5.96 0.14 5.85
N GLN A 148 6.67 1.25 6.09
CA GLN A 148 6.95 1.72 7.45
C GLN A 148 5.67 2.05 8.23
N LEU A 149 4.64 2.60 7.56
CA LEU A 149 3.34 2.89 8.18
C LEU A 149 2.54 1.61 8.52
N MET A 150 2.88 0.48 7.90
CA MET A 150 2.23 -0.81 8.12
C MET A 150 3.00 -1.74 9.06
N ASP A 151 4.25 -1.39 9.46
CA ASP A 151 5.16 -2.31 10.16
C ASP A 151 4.65 -2.81 11.52
N ASP A 152 3.78 -2.08 12.18
CA ASP A 152 3.18 -2.55 13.44
C ASP A 152 2.27 -3.78 13.23
N TYR A 153 1.63 -3.87 12.07
CA TYR A 153 0.59 -4.86 11.77
C TYR A 153 1.05 -5.94 10.80
N TYR A 154 2.01 -5.61 9.92
CA TYR A 154 2.49 -6.50 8.87
C TYR A 154 4.00 -6.64 8.92
N LYS A 155 4.49 -7.82 8.60
CA LYS A 155 5.91 -8.07 8.36
C LYS A 155 6.17 -8.17 6.86
N VAL A 156 7.30 -7.65 6.41
CA VAL A 156 7.79 -7.87 5.06
C VAL A 156 8.23 -9.33 4.94
N GLY A 157 7.66 -10.02 3.98
CA GLY A 157 8.04 -11.38 3.57
C GLY A 157 9.02 -11.34 2.39
N ALA A 158 8.58 -11.86 1.24
CA ALA A 158 9.38 -11.84 0.02
C ALA A 158 9.37 -10.44 -0.64
N VAL A 159 10.50 -10.11 -1.29
CA VAL A 159 10.69 -8.90 -2.09
C VAL A 159 11.27 -9.33 -3.44
N GLN A 160 10.61 -8.97 -4.54
CA GLN A 160 11.03 -9.32 -5.88
C GLN A 160 11.01 -8.10 -6.80
N PRO A 161 12.16 -7.55 -7.17
CA PRO A 161 12.25 -6.56 -8.24
C PRO A 161 12.04 -7.22 -9.61
N VAL A 162 11.40 -6.47 -10.52
CA VAL A 162 11.15 -6.87 -11.92
C VAL A 162 11.60 -5.74 -12.84
N ASP A 163 12.54 -6.02 -13.73
CA ASP A 163 13.03 -5.05 -14.71
C ASP A 163 12.03 -4.92 -15.87
N MET A 164 11.09 -4.01 -15.72
CA MET A 164 10.05 -3.75 -16.72
C MET A 164 10.55 -3.01 -17.96
N PHE A 165 11.59 -2.19 -17.79
CA PHE A 165 12.12 -1.32 -18.83
C PHE A 165 13.64 -1.37 -18.82
N PRO A 166 14.27 -2.46 -19.36
CA PRO A 166 15.71 -2.58 -19.48
C PRO A 166 16.33 -1.33 -20.12
N HIS A 167 17.51 -0.93 -19.65
CA HIS A 167 18.21 0.30 -20.03
C HIS A 167 17.64 1.61 -19.45
N THR A 168 16.70 1.52 -18.52
CA THR A 168 16.24 2.67 -17.71
C THR A 168 16.55 2.44 -16.24
N PRO A 169 16.57 3.49 -15.39
CA PRO A 169 16.73 3.32 -13.94
C PRO A 169 15.43 2.87 -13.24
N HIS A 170 14.37 2.60 -13.98
CA HIS A 170 13.07 2.25 -13.44
C HIS A 170 12.95 0.75 -13.26
N VAL A 171 12.57 0.35 -12.03
CA VAL A 171 12.30 -1.03 -11.66
C VAL A 171 10.93 -1.10 -11.00
N GLU A 172 10.15 -2.11 -11.35
CA GLU A 172 8.99 -2.49 -10.56
C GLU A 172 9.44 -3.38 -9.41
N ASN A 173 8.82 -3.21 -8.25
CA ASN A 173 9.15 -4.02 -7.09
C ASN A 173 7.86 -4.59 -6.48
N VAL A 174 7.82 -5.91 -6.32
CA VAL A 174 6.69 -6.61 -5.68
C VAL A 174 7.11 -7.00 -4.28
N VAL A 175 6.33 -6.60 -3.29
CA VAL A 175 6.56 -6.94 -1.88
C VAL A 175 5.36 -7.71 -1.33
N LEU A 176 5.66 -8.85 -0.70
CA LEU A 176 4.70 -9.59 0.09
C LEU A 176 4.71 -9.06 1.54
N LEU A 177 3.54 -8.70 2.05
CA LEU A 177 3.32 -8.40 3.45
C LEU A 177 2.42 -9.48 4.07
N GLU A 178 2.85 -10.02 5.19
CA GLU A 178 2.09 -11.00 5.96
C GLU A 178 1.63 -10.40 7.28
N LYS A 179 0.35 -10.57 7.61
CA LYS A 179 -0.19 -10.08 8.86
C LYS A 179 0.54 -10.70 10.05
N ARG A 180 0.95 -9.88 11.00
CA ARG A 180 1.54 -10.35 12.25
C ARG A 180 0.48 -11.01 13.13
N SER A 181 0.91 -11.87 14.04
CA SER A 181 0.02 -12.39 15.10
C SER A 181 -0.44 -11.25 16.02
N ASP A 182 -1.58 -11.42 16.67
CA ASP A 182 -2.09 -10.42 17.63
C ASP A 182 -1.10 -10.17 18.78
N ALA A 183 -0.33 -11.19 19.16
CA ALA A 183 0.73 -11.05 20.16
C ALA A 183 1.86 -10.16 19.66
N ASP A 184 2.33 -10.36 18.42
CA ASP A 184 3.38 -9.54 17.80
C ASP A 184 2.92 -8.11 17.60
N ILE A 185 1.68 -7.90 17.16
CA ILE A 185 1.08 -6.55 17.00
C ILE A 185 1.08 -5.82 18.35
N LYS A 186 0.62 -6.49 19.40
CA LYS A 186 0.60 -5.90 20.75
C LYS A 186 2.00 -5.51 21.23
N GLN A 187 2.98 -6.36 20.97
CA GLN A 187 4.38 -6.10 21.33
C GLN A 187 4.93 -4.90 20.52
N LYS A 188 4.75 -4.88 19.21
CA LYS A 188 5.17 -3.77 18.34
C LYS A 188 4.57 -2.43 18.75
N LEU A 189 3.27 -2.39 19.02
CA LEU A 189 2.59 -1.18 19.47
C LEU A 189 3.11 -0.68 20.83
N LYS A 190 3.50 -1.59 21.73
CA LYS A 190 4.13 -1.24 22.99
C LYS A 190 5.50 -0.61 22.76
N GLU A 191 6.36 -1.27 21.99
CA GLU A 191 7.71 -0.79 21.65
C GLU A 191 7.67 0.58 20.97
N ARG A 192 6.70 0.80 20.07
CA ARG A 192 6.49 2.10 19.41
C ARG A 192 6.17 3.19 20.43
N LYS A 193 5.24 2.94 21.35
CA LYS A 193 4.88 3.92 22.39
C LYS A 193 6.06 4.26 23.29
N GLU A 194 6.83 3.27 23.71
CA GLU A 194 8.03 3.46 24.53
C GLU A 194 9.07 4.30 23.78
N ARG A 195 9.27 4.04 22.48
CA ARG A 195 10.17 4.80 21.63
C ARG A 195 9.71 6.25 21.42
N GLU A 196 8.41 6.47 21.16
CA GLU A 196 7.83 7.80 21.00
C GLU A 196 7.98 8.62 22.28
N GLN A 197 7.74 8.01 23.44
CA GLN A 197 7.93 8.64 24.74
C GLN A 197 9.40 9.02 24.98
N ALA A 198 10.34 8.11 24.72
CA ALA A 198 11.77 8.40 24.88
C ALA A 198 12.25 9.55 23.96
N ILE A 199 11.72 9.61 22.72
CA ILE A 199 12.02 10.70 21.79
C ILE A 199 11.46 12.03 22.32
N ALA A 200 10.22 12.04 22.83
CA ALA A 200 9.60 13.24 23.39
C ALA A 200 10.36 13.75 24.62
N GLU A 201 10.76 12.86 25.54
CA GLU A 201 11.57 13.18 26.71
C GLU A 201 12.95 13.74 26.33
N ALA A 202 13.62 13.13 25.35
CA ALA A 202 14.92 13.61 24.85
C ALA A 202 14.81 14.99 24.18
N LYS A 203 13.71 15.24 23.47
CA LYS A 203 13.45 16.56 22.87
C LYS A 203 13.20 17.62 23.92
N ALA A 204 12.36 17.33 24.90
CA ALA A 204 12.07 18.25 26.02
C ALA A 204 13.34 18.59 26.83
N ALA A 205 14.20 17.58 27.09
CA ALA A 205 15.48 17.82 27.79
C ALA A 205 16.40 18.74 27.00
N LYS A 206 16.51 18.58 25.66
CA LYS A 206 17.31 19.47 24.79
C LYS A 206 16.74 20.92 24.76
N GLU A 207 15.43 21.08 24.71
CA GLU A 207 14.78 22.37 24.74
C GLU A 207 15.01 23.08 26.10
N ALA A 208 14.91 22.35 27.21
CA ALA A 208 15.22 22.88 28.56
C ALA A 208 16.69 23.30 28.70
N GLU A 209 17.64 22.49 28.21
CA GLU A 209 19.06 22.83 28.20
C GLU A 209 19.37 24.07 27.37
N ALA A 210 18.70 24.19 26.17
CA ALA A 210 18.87 25.36 25.31
C ALA A 210 18.32 26.64 25.97
N LEU A 211 17.19 26.53 26.67
CA LEU A 211 16.60 27.66 27.40
C LEU A 211 17.49 28.09 28.55
N ALA A 212 18.01 27.17 29.36
CA ALA A 212 18.90 27.48 30.47
C ALA A 212 20.21 28.14 29.98
N LYS A 213 20.76 27.72 28.84
CA LYS A 213 21.93 28.37 28.25
C LYS A 213 21.62 29.79 27.78
N ALA A 214 20.44 30.03 27.21
CA ALA A 214 20.03 31.37 26.74
C ALA A 214 19.82 32.32 27.95
N GLU A 215 19.22 31.83 29.04
CA GLU A 215 19.03 32.60 30.27
C GLU A 215 20.38 32.97 30.90
N ALA A 216 21.32 32.05 31.02
CA ALA A 216 22.65 32.30 31.56
C ALA A 216 23.44 33.31 30.70
N GLN A 217 23.31 33.30 29.37
CA GLN A 217 23.93 34.29 28.49
C GLN A 217 23.30 35.67 28.63
N ALA A 218 21.99 35.74 28.88
CA ALA A 218 21.30 37.01 29.08
C ALA A 218 21.70 37.66 30.44
N GLU A 219 21.91 36.87 31.49
CA GLU A 219 22.41 37.32 32.80
C GLU A 219 23.83 37.90 32.68
N ASP A 220 24.74 37.21 32.01
CA ASP A 220 26.14 37.65 31.77
C ASP A 220 26.17 39.03 31.03
N LEU A 221 25.33 39.20 30.01
CA LEU A 221 25.25 40.49 29.27
C LEU A 221 24.74 41.63 30.10
N THR A 222 23.81 41.39 31.02
CA THR A 222 23.28 42.44 31.91
C THR A 222 24.28 42.83 33.00
N GLU A 223 25.18 41.93 33.45
CA GLU A 223 26.24 42.25 34.39
C GLU A 223 27.40 43.03 33.74
N GLU A 224 27.67 42.81 32.42
CA GLU A 224 28.69 43.59 31.69
C GLU A 224 28.23 45.05 31.38
N GLU A 225 26.94 45.27 31.15
CA GLU A 225 26.39 46.63 30.92
C GLU A 225 26.32 47.50 32.20
N GLN A 226 26.40 46.90 33.36
CA GLN A 226 26.36 47.63 34.67
C GLN A 226 27.76 47.99 35.24
N LYS A 227 28.85 47.67 34.55
CA LYS A 227 30.23 48.00 34.93
C LYS A 227 30.80 49.09 34.06
#